data_d3028295eefc49c11502e88a1b9cdd7e
#
_entry.id   d3028295eefc49c11502e88a1b9cdd7e
#
_cell.length_a   1.000
_cell.length_b   1.000
_cell.length_c   1.000
_cell.angle_alpha   90.00
_cell.angle_beta   90.00
_cell.angle_gamma   90.00
#
_symmetry.space_group_name_H-M   'P 1'
#
loop_
_entity.id
_entity.type
_entity.pdbx_description
1 polymer ?
#
loop_
_entity_poly.entity_id
_entity_poly.type
_entity_poly.pdbx_seq_one_letter_code
_entity_poly.pdbx_strand_id
1 'polypeptide(L)'
;MKNPRWKLTLIALGLASCGLQAMPQISLSTADTQTATTKDTLVLLVAENSLQQHPQLNDVTVQKIVQQEKFTGKNGKKLEILAPMLGYSRLLLLGTGDTTKLTQADITELGADIGAYLAKSNAEKVRVDTTVLKDASAGAWLAQGVELRSYRFDKYKTKAKEDKNQQVELVVRDINASQKALSQAQAINQGVFLARDLVNEPAAEIYPESFAAEALALKKLGVKVEVLDEAAMEKLGMGAILAVGKGSKRPPRMVIAHWQNSKQAPLAMVGKGITFDTGGYNLKTDAASIVRMTSDMAGAAAVLGTIKALALQKAEVNVVGVMALAENMISDRAMLPGDI
;
A
#
# COMPACT_ATOMS: atom_id res chain seq x y z
N MET A 1 31.81 6.44 32.65
CA MET A 1 31.17 7.21 31.58
C MET A 1 29.98 6.42 31.07
N LYS A 2 28.75 6.89 31.31
CA LYS A 2 27.50 6.16 31.01
C LYS A 2 27.03 6.55 29.61
N ASN A 3 26.92 5.56 28.70
CA ASN A 3 26.34 5.75 27.38
C ASN A 3 24.85 6.03 27.46
N PRO A 4 24.31 7.05 26.81
CA PRO A 4 22.89 7.29 26.77
C PRO A 4 22.24 6.34 25.74
N ARG A 5 21.42 5.41 26.24
CA ARG A 5 20.51 4.61 25.43
C ARG A 5 19.41 5.55 24.86
N TRP A 6 19.46 5.84 23.58
CA TRP A 6 18.38 6.50 22.87
C TRP A 6 17.20 5.53 22.74
N LYS A 7 16.16 5.74 23.55
CA LYS A 7 14.87 5.11 23.35
C LYS A 7 14.18 5.84 22.21
N LEU A 8 14.12 5.23 21.03
CA LEU A 8 13.22 5.68 19.97
C LEU A 8 11.78 5.41 20.42
N THR A 9 11.08 6.48 20.78
CA THR A 9 9.64 6.44 21.05
C THR A 9 8.91 6.39 19.72
N LEU A 10 8.35 5.22 19.38
CA LEU A 10 7.38 5.10 18.29
C LEU A 10 6.18 5.98 18.64
N ILE A 11 6.01 7.09 17.94
CA ILE A 11 4.76 7.85 17.95
C ILE A 11 3.79 7.09 17.04
N ALA A 12 3.01 6.19 17.65
CA ALA A 12 1.83 5.62 17.01
C ALA A 12 0.76 6.73 16.95
N LEU A 13 0.67 7.44 15.82
CA LEU A 13 -0.48 8.28 15.53
C LEU A 13 -1.68 7.37 15.28
N GLY A 14 -2.51 7.21 16.31
CA GLY A 14 -3.80 6.54 16.20
C GLY A 14 -4.73 7.32 15.28
N LEU A 15 -4.85 6.88 14.05
CA LEU A 15 -5.99 7.16 13.19
C LEU A 15 -7.03 6.06 13.45
N ALA A 16 -8.26 6.47 13.71
CA ALA A 16 -9.35 5.60 14.10
C ALA A 16 -9.57 4.48 13.06
N SER A 17 -9.51 3.29 13.55
CA SER A 17 -10.14 2.02 13.20
C SER A 17 -10.76 1.85 11.79
N CYS A 18 -9.99 1.85 10.74
CA CYS A 18 -10.06 0.81 9.74
C CYS A 18 -9.29 -0.38 10.33
N GLY A 19 -9.83 -1.60 10.33
CA GLY A 19 -9.24 -2.74 11.03
C GLY A 19 -7.73 -2.77 10.86
N LEU A 20 -7.00 -2.59 11.97
CA LEU A 20 -5.54 -2.60 11.98
C LEU A 20 -5.06 -3.98 11.51
N GLN A 21 -4.86 -4.07 10.20
CA GLN A 21 -4.22 -5.21 9.60
C GLN A 21 -2.77 -5.24 10.09
N ALA A 22 -2.33 -6.36 10.67
CA ALA A 22 -0.92 -6.50 11.03
C ALA A 22 -0.07 -6.54 9.76
N MET A 23 0.45 -5.38 9.43
CA MET A 23 1.44 -5.23 8.37
C MET A 23 2.78 -5.75 8.86
N PRO A 24 3.62 -6.35 8.00
CA PRO A 24 4.97 -6.70 8.37
C PRO A 24 5.71 -5.47 8.91
N GLN A 25 6.38 -5.64 10.06
CA GLN A 25 7.19 -4.57 10.64
C GLN A 25 8.51 -4.47 9.87
N ILE A 26 8.76 -3.33 9.24
CA ILE A 26 9.98 -3.07 8.50
C ILE A 26 11.02 -2.43 9.43
N SER A 27 12.24 -2.97 9.43
CA SER A 27 13.39 -2.40 10.12
C SER A 27 14.60 -2.32 9.18
N LEU A 28 15.49 -1.38 9.45
CA LEU A 28 16.73 -1.18 8.69
C LEU A 28 17.93 -1.56 9.57
N SER A 29 18.94 -2.20 8.97
CA SER A 29 20.22 -2.52 9.61
C SER A 29 21.37 -2.36 8.62
N THR A 30 22.61 -2.37 9.11
CA THR A 30 23.82 -2.51 8.28
C THR A 30 24.35 -3.93 8.33
N ALA A 31 25.28 -4.26 7.42
CA ALA A 31 25.86 -5.60 7.33
C ALA A 31 26.55 -6.07 8.63
N ASP A 32 27.05 -5.14 9.44
CA ASP A 32 27.79 -5.43 10.66
C ASP A 32 26.91 -5.90 11.84
N THR A 33 25.60 -5.76 11.74
CA THR A 33 24.65 -6.16 12.78
C THR A 33 24.14 -7.59 12.56
N GLN A 34 25.02 -8.60 12.65
CA GLN A 34 24.60 -10.02 12.56
C GLN A 34 23.98 -10.50 13.87
N THR A 35 22.68 -10.71 13.88
CA THR A 35 21.97 -11.54 14.88
C THR A 35 21.04 -12.51 14.15
N ALA A 36 21.63 -13.44 13.37
CA ALA A 36 20.84 -14.52 12.78
C ALA A 36 20.38 -15.48 13.89
N THR A 37 19.11 -15.83 13.87
CA THR A 37 18.57 -16.93 14.68
C THR A 37 18.18 -18.09 13.77
N THR A 38 18.29 -19.33 14.26
CA THR A 38 18.00 -20.55 13.49
C THR A 38 16.56 -20.66 12.99
N LYS A 39 15.68 -19.73 13.37
CA LYS A 39 14.28 -19.66 12.92
C LYS A 39 14.06 -18.67 11.78
N ASP A 40 15.04 -17.83 11.47
CA ASP A 40 14.89 -16.75 10.50
C ASP A 40 15.01 -17.25 9.04
N THR A 41 14.42 -16.49 8.12
CA THR A 41 14.60 -16.66 6.68
C THR A 41 15.58 -15.62 6.18
N LEU A 42 16.62 -16.05 5.47
CA LEU A 42 17.48 -15.15 4.69
C LEU A 42 16.95 -15.02 3.25
N VAL A 43 16.82 -13.80 2.77
CA VAL A 43 16.53 -13.50 1.37
C VAL A 43 17.74 -12.85 0.73
N LEU A 44 18.23 -13.43 -0.35
CA LEU A 44 19.30 -12.87 -1.17
C LEU A 44 18.76 -12.44 -2.53
N LEU A 45 19.05 -11.21 -2.88
CA LEU A 45 18.79 -10.66 -4.22
C LEU A 45 20.00 -10.99 -5.09
N VAL A 46 19.81 -11.84 -6.09
CA VAL A 46 20.93 -12.41 -6.88
C VAL A 46 20.86 -11.88 -8.30
N ALA A 47 21.88 -11.11 -8.69
CA ALA A 47 22.03 -10.66 -10.08
C ALA A 47 22.36 -11.85 -11.03
N GLU A 48 21.95 -11.73 -12.30
CA GLU A 48 22.21 -12.77 -13.28
C GLU A 48 23.72 -13.01 -13.42
N ASN A 49 24.11 -14.29 -13.37
CA ASN A 49 25.49 -14.77 -13.40
C ASN A 49 26.42 -14.23 -12.29
N SER A 50 25.85 -13.80 -11.15
CA SER A 50 26.61 -13.21 -10.01
C SER A 50 26.50 -14.04 -8.73
N LEU A 51 26.23 -15.32 -8.81
CA LEU A 51 26.08 -16.21 -7.66
C LEU A 51 27.30 -16.19 -6.73
N GLN A 52 28.50 -16.08 -7.27
CA GLN A 52 29.77 -16.06 -6.52
C GLN A 52 29.97 -14.79 -5.68
N GLN A 53 29.18 -13.75 -5.87
CA GLN A 53 29.25 -12.52 -5.10
C GLN A 53 28.63 -12.63 -3.70
N HIS A 54 27.92 -13.73 -3.44
CA HIS A 54 27.26 -13.99 -2.16
C HIS A 54 28.00 -15.07 -1.39
N PRO A 55 28.73 -14.74 -0.30
CA PRO A 55 29.46 -15.71 0.51
C PRO A 55 28.59 -16.87 1.00
N GLN A 56 27.30 -16.60 1.26
CA GLN A 56 26.33 -17.61 1.70
C GLN A 56 26.08 -18.70 0.64
N LEU A 57 26.33 -18.40 -0.64
CA LEU A 57 26.19 -19.36 -1.74
C LEU A 57 27.48 -20.19 -1.98
N ASN A 58 28.55 -19.98 -1.20
CA ASN A 58 29.78 -20.77 -1.27
C ASN A 58 29.68 -22.10 -0.51
N ASP A 59 28.61 -22.32 0.27
CA ASP A 59 28.36 -23.62 0.88
C ASP A 59 28.15 -24.70 -0.18
N VAL A 60 28.83 -25.85 -0.05
CA VAL A 60 28.84 -26.92 -1.04
C VAL A 60 27.45 -27.50 -1.28
N THR A 61 26.63 -27.59 -0.22
CA THR A 61 25.25 -28.13 -0.33
C THR A 61 24.36 -27.14 -1.07
N VAL A 62 24.46 -25.85 -0.73
CA VAL A 62 23.72 -24.78 -1.41
C VAL A 62 24.09 -24.73 -2.89
N GLN A 63 25.40 -24.80 -3.22
CA GLN A 63 25.85 -24.81 -4.62
C GLN A 63 25.29 -25.98 -5.42
N LYS A 64 25.28 -27.21 -4.85
CA LYS A 64 24.68 -28.36 -5.52
C LYS A 64 23.20 -28.14 -5.83
N ILE A 65 22.43 -27.62 -4.88
CA ILE A 65 21.00 -27.32 -5.08
C ILE A 65 20.80 -26.27 -6.16
N VAL A 66 21.56 -25.15 -6.08
CA VAL A 66 21.52 -24.07 -7.07
C VAL A 66 21.80 -24.58 -8.48
N GLN A 67 22.79 -25.51 -8.63
CA GLN A 67 23.12 -26.13 -9.91
C GLN A 67 22.02 -27.08 -10.41
N GLN A 68 21.50 -27.93 -9.52
CA GLN A 68 20.40 -28.86 -9.86
C GLN A 68 19.15 -28.13 -10.30
N GLU A 69 18.78 -27.04 -9.61
CA GLU A 69 17.62 -26.22 -9.92
C GLU A 69 17.89 -25.24 -11.08
N LYS A 70 19.12 -25.20 -11.60
CA LYS A 70 19.56 -24.32 -12.69
C LYS A 70 19.24 -22.84 -12.40
N PHE A 71 19.38 -22.44 -11.14
CA PHE A 71 19.15 -21.04 -10.75
C PHE A 71 20.35 -20.18 -11.15
N THR A 72 20.10 -19.15 -11.96
CA THR A 72 21.16 -18.25 -12.52
C THR A 72 21.05 -16.80 -12.05
N GLY A 73 20.06 -16.46 -11.23
CA GLY A 73 19.77 -15.08 -10.86
C GLY A 73 18.98 -14.30 -11.93
N LYS A 74 18.50 -14.97 -12.98
CA LYS A 74 17.65 -14.34 -14.00
C LYS A 74 16.39 -13.74 -13.37
N ASN A 75 15.97 -12.56 -13.86
CA ASN A 75 14.79 -11.86 -13.35
C ASN A 75 13.54 -12.75 -13.29
N GLY A 76 12.80 -12.67 -12.18
CA GLY A 76 11.59 -13.43 -11.90
C GLY A 76 11.84 -14.88 -11.49
N LYS A 77 13.10 -15.38 -11.46
CA LYS A 77 13.42 -16.70 -10.93
C LYS A 77 13.54 -16.67 -9.41
N LYS A 78 13.01 -17.71 -8.77
CA LYS A 78 13.01 -17.88 -7.32
C LYS A 78 13.43 -19.29 -6.98
N LEU A 79 14.21 -19.43 -5.91
CA LEU A 79 14.61 -20.72 -5.36
C LEU A 79 14.57 -20.66 -3.84
N GLU A 80 13.80 -21.55 -3.22
CA GLU A 80 13.76 -21.72 -1.77
C GLU A 80 14.56 -22.95 -1.39
N ILE A 81 15.47 -22.80 -0.43
CA ILE A 81 16.27 -23.89 0.13
C ILE A 81 15.94 -23.99 1.63
N LEU A 82 15.50 -25.16 2.05
CA LEU A 82 15.18 -25.47 3.44
C LEU A 82 16.42 -25.94 4.18
N ALA A 83 16.57 -25.47 5.42
CA ALA A 83 17.68 -25.83 6.31
C ALA A 83 19.06 -25.73 5.63
N PRO A 84 19.45 -24.55 5.10
CA PRO A 84 20.66 -24.39 4.26
C PRO A 84 21.98 -24.49 5.05
N MET A 85 21.95 -24.88 6.32
CA MET A 85 23.12 -24.98 7.22
C MET A 85 23.88 -23.65 7.46
N LEU A 86 23.24 -22.52 7.14
CA LEU A 86 23.81 -21.16 7.24
C LEU A 86 23.39 -20.41 8.51
N GLY A 87 22.85 -21.10 9.51
CA GLY A 87 22.28 -20.47 10.71
C GLY A 87 20.87 -19.91 10.50
N TYR A 88 20.28 -20.09 9.32
CA TYR A 88 18.90 -19.77 8.97
C TYR A 88 18.07 -21.03 8.75
N SER A 89 16.78 -20.98 9.03
CA SER A 89 15.88 -22.09 8.73
C SER A 89 15.57 -22.20 7.23
N ARG A 90 15.66 -21.10 6.51
CA ARG A 90 15.36 -21.00 5.08
C ARG A 90 16.26 -20.00 4.39
N LEU A 91 16.56 -20.29 3.13
CA LEU A 91 17.20 -19.37 2.21
C LEU A 91 16.31 -19.19 0.99
N LEU A 92 15.87 -17.96 0.72
CA LEU A 92 15.13 -17.61 -0.46
C LEU A 92 16.02 -16.79 -1.41
N LEU A 93 16.27 -17.31 -2.60
CA LEU A 93 16.98 -16.61 -3.66
C LEU A 93 15.98 -15.98 -4.61
N LEU A 94 16.14 -14.68 -4.85
CA LEU A 94 15.34 -13.92 -5.82
C LEU A 94 16.26 -13.41 -6.93
N GLY A 95 16.03 -13.87 -8.15
CA GLY A 95 16.77 -13.43 -9.32
C GLY A 95 16.35 -12.01 -9.72
N THR A 96 17.32 -11.11 -9.80
CA THR A 96 17.10 -9.70 -10.17
C THR A 96 17.40 -9.41 -11.64
N GLY A 97 18.06 -10.34 -12.35
CA GLY A 97 18.61 -10.05 -13.67
C GLY A 97 19.76 -9.07 -13.56
N ASP A 98 19.83 -8.12 -14.52
CA ASP A 98 20.83 -7.06 -14.55
C ASP A 98 20.45 -5.92 -13.58
N THR A 99 21.12 -5.84 -12.43
CA THR A 99 20.84 -4.82 -11.42
C THR A 99 21.07 -3.38 -11.88
N THR A 100 21.79 -3.17 -12.97
CA THR A 100 22.04 -1.80 -13.50
C THR A 100 20.86 -1.24 -14.28
N LYS A 101 19.90 -2.10 -14.64
CA LYS A 101 18.70 -1.75 -15.41
C LYS A 101 17.44 -1.71 -14.56
N LEU A 102 17.52 -2.09 -13.29
CA LEU A 102 16.36 -2.11 -12.40
C LEU A 102 15.82 -0.71 -12.18
N THR A 103 14.52 -0.56 -12.44
CA THR A 103 13.74 0.64 -12.11
C THR A 103 13.20 0.55 -10.68
N GLN A 104 12.67 1.66 -10.17
CA GLN A 104 11.93 1.64 -8.90
C GLN A 104 10.79 0.60 -8.92
N ALA A 105 10.06 0.49 -10.04
CA ALA A 105 8.96 -0.46 -10.19
C ALA A 105 9.45 -1.91 -10.07
N ASP A 106 10.56 -2.27 -10.72
CA ASP A 106 11.14 -3.61 -10.65
C ASP A 106 11.55 -3.97 -9.20
N ILE A 107 12.14 -3.03 -8.47
CA ILE A 107 12.54 -3.24 -7.07
C ILE A 107 11.29 -3.37 -6.16
N THR A 108 10.26 -2.58 -6.44
CA THR A 108 8.98 -2.70 -5.72
C THR A 108 8.33 -4.07 -5.97
N GLU A 109 8.42 -4.60 -7.20
CA GLU A 109 7.94 -5.95 -7.53
C GLU A 109 8.72 -7.06 -6.80
N LEU A 110 10.05 -6.94 -6.71
CA LEU A 110 10.86 -7.84 -5.85
C LEU A 110 10.39 -7.82 -4.40
N GLY A 111 10.05 -6.64 -3.87
CA GLY A 111 9.44 -6.50 -2.55
C GLY A 111 8.07 -7.18 -2.45
N ALA A 112 7.24 -7.04 -3.47
CA ALA A 112 5.95 -7.72 -3.53
C ALA A 112 6.10 -9.25 -3.54
N ASP A 113 7.16 -9.79 -4.14
CA ASP A 113 7.49 -11.21 -4.09
C ASP A 113 7.80 -11.69 -2.68
N ILE A 114 8.53 -10.88 -1.91
CA ILE A 114 8.80 -11.17 -0.48
C ILE A 114 7.49 -11.11 0.31
N GLY A 115 6.64 -10.12 0.08
CA GLY A 115 5.31 -10.03 0.70
C GLY A 115 4.42 -11.24 0.38
N ALA A 116 4.46 -11.72 -0.87
CA ALA A 116 3.75 -12.93 -1.29
C ALA A 116 4.30 -14.21 -0.60
N TYR A 117 5.61 -14.27 -0.40
CA TYR A 117 6.26 -15.34 0.35
C TYR A 117 5.83 -15.33 1.82
N LEU A 118 5.86 -14.17 2.47
CA LEU A 118 5.41 -14.00 3.86
C LEU A 118 3.95 -14.45 4.05
N ALA A 119 3.07 -14.13 3.13
CA ALA A 119 1.67 -14.51 3.19
C ALA A 119 1.44 -16.04 3.16
N LYS A 120 2.35 -16.80 2.53
CA LYS A 120 2.25 -18.26 2.35
C LYS A 120 3.11 -19.05 3.34
N SER A 121 4.21 -18.47 3.81
CA SER A 121 5.14 -19.11 4.72
C SER A 121 4.74 -18.91 6.19
N ASN A 122 5.36 -19.69 7.08
CA ASN A 122 5.29 -19.47 8.53
C ASN A 122 6.53 -18.68 9.03
N ALA A 123 7.18 -17.92 8.14
CA ALA A 123 8.30 -17.09 8.53
C ALA A 123 7.83 -15.96 9.44
N GLU A 124 8.42 -15.87 10.64
CA GLU A 124 8.18 -14.78 11.59
C GLU A 124 9.13 -13.62 11.33
N LYS A 125 10.38 -13.92 11.01
CA LYS A 125 11.39 -12.92 10.70
C LYS A 125 12.10 -13.24 9.39
N VAL A 126 12.19 -12.23 8.54
CA VAL A 126 12.86 -12.29 7.24
C VAL A 126 13.95 -11.22 7.21
N ARG A 127 15.18 -11.62 6.91
CA ARG A 127 16.31 -10.72 6.68
C ARG A 127 16.60 -10.66 5.18
N VAL A 128 16.62 -9.47 4.63
CA VAL A 128 16.85 -9.23 3.19
C VAL A 128 18.14 -8.46 3.01
N ASP A 129 19.09 -9.02 2.29
CA ASP A 129 20.30 -8.30 1.90
C ASP A 129 19.99 -7.48 0.62
N THR A 130 19.93 -6.16 0.77
CA THR A 130 19.69 -5.22 -0.33
C THR A 130 20.98 -4.58 -0.85
N THR A 131 22.14 -4.95 -0.33
CA THR A 131 23.43 -4.29 -0.63
C THR A 131 23.87 -4.47 -2.07
N VAL A 132 23.35 -5.45 -2.79
CA VAL A 132 23.57 -5.63 -4.23
C VAL A 132 22.94 -4.50 -5.07
N LEU A 133 21.91 -3.85 -4.55
CA LEU A 133 21.23 -2.73 -5.21
C LEU A 133 22.03 -1.44 -4.97
N LYS A 134 22.28 -0.67 -6.05
CA LYS A 134 23.16 0.50 -5.98
C LYS A 134 22.50 1.74 -5.40
N ASP A 135 21.18 1.91 -5.64
CA ASP A 135 20.44 3.07 -5.19
C ASP A 135 20.22 3.02 -3.66
N ALA A 136 20.49 4.13 -2.98
CA ALA A 136 20.29 4.24 -1.53
C ALA A 136 18.82 4.10 -1.11
N SER A 137 17.88 4.39 -2.03
CA SER A 137 16.43 4.25 -1.80
C SER A 137 15.90 2.84 -2.09
N ALA A 138 16.72 1.94 -2.65
CA ALA A 138 16.27 0.62 -3.09
C ALA A 138 15.64 -0.21 -1.97
N GLY A 139 16.20 -0.15 -0.76
CA GLY A 139 15.60 -0.79 0.43
C GLY A 139 14.19 -0.27 0.72
N ALA A 140 13.94 1.02 0.55
CA ALA A 140 12.62 1.62 0.75
C ALA A 140 11.61 1.20 -0.32
N TRP A 141 12.04 1.12 -1.59
CA TRP A 141 11.16 0.64 -2.68
C TRP A 141 10.81 -0.85 -2.51
N LEU A 142 11.76 -1.63 -2.04
CA LEU A 142 11.52 -3.03 -1.70
C LEU A 142 10.53 -3.15 -0.53
N ALA A 143 10.72 -2.37 0.55
CA ALA A 143 9.77 -2.28 1.66
C ALA A 143 8.37 -1.89 1.19
N GLN A 144 8.28 -0.91 0.30
CA GLN A 144 7.02 -0.49 -0.33
C GLN A 144 6.28 -1.68 -0.95
N GLY A 145 6.99 -2.49 -1.72
CA GLY A 145 6.42 -3.68 -2.35
C GLY A 145 5.94 -4.72 -1.35
N VAL A 146 6.74 -4.99 -0.29
CA VAL A 146 6.36 -5.88 0.81
C VAL A 146 5.03 -5.43 1.42
N GLU A 147 4.92 -4.17 1.81
CA GLU A 147 3.71 -3.63 2.45
C GLU A 147 2.52 -3.63 1.49
N LEU A 148 2.68 -3.15 0.24
CA LEU A 148 1.59 -3.12 -0.75
C LEU A 148 1.03 -4.51 -1.06
N ARG A 149 1.88 -5.55 -1.05
CA ARG A 149 1.47 -6.93 -1.30
C ARG A 149 0.85 -7.58 -0.08
N SER A 150 1.17 -7.11 1.11
CA SER A 150 0.64 -7.62 2.37
C SER A 150 -0.76 -7.11 2.68
N TYR A 151 -1.25 -6.11 1.94
CA TYR A 151 -2.60 -5.58 2.12
C TYR A 151 -3.67 -6.67 1.97
N ARG A 152 -4.62 -6.68 2.89
CA ARG A 152 -5.82 -7.52 2.89
C ARG A 152 -7.00 -6.66 3.33
N PHE A 153 -8.18 -6.95 2.83
CA PHE A 153 -9.44 -6.39 3.33
C PHE A 153 -10.24 -7.51 3.96
N ASP A 154 -10.09 -7.67 5.27
CA ASP A 154 -10.67 -8.78 6.03
C ASP A 154 -11.74 -8.31 7.04
N LYS A 155 -12.15 -7.03 6.99
CA LYS A 155 -13.06 -6.37 7.94
C LYS A 155 -14.34 -7.15 8.20
N TYR A 156 -14.90 -7.79 7.18
CA TYR A 156 -16.18 -8.50 7.25
C TYR A 156 -16.05 -10.02 7.25
N LYS A 157 -14.83 -10.55 7.31
CA LYS A 157 -14.64 -12.00 7.33
C LYS A 157 -14.82 -12.56 8.73
N THR A 158 -15.77 -13.49 8.88
CA THR A 158 -16.03 -14.20 10.16
C THR A 158 -14.87 -15.14 10.56
N LYS A 159 -14.07 -15.57 9.60
CA LYS A 159 -12.85 -16.37 9.79
C LYS A 159 -11.66 -15.60 9.21
N ALA A 160 -11.33 -14.46 9.82
CA ALA A 160 -10.13 -13.74 9.45
C ALA A 160 -8.90 -14.63 9.71
N LYS A 161 -7.89 -14.53 8.82
CA LYS A 161 -6.60 -15.16 9.10
C LYS A 161 -5.98 -14.48 10.31
N GLU A 162 -5.38 -15.28 11.20
CA GLU A 162 -4.60 -14.73 12.31
C GLU A 162 -3.54 -13.78 11.79
N ASP A 163 -3.42 -12.65 12.46
CA ASP A 163 -2.38 -11.68 12.18
C ASP A 163 -1.04 -12.24 12.66
N LYS A 164 -0.15 -12.49 11.71
CA LYS A 164 1.22 -12.91 12.01
C LYS A 164 2.04 -11.67 12.30
N ASN A 165 2.71 -11.62 13.46
CA ASN A 165 3.70 -10.59 13.79
C ASN A 165 4.99 -10.79 12.96
N GLN A 166 4.90 -10.55 11.68
CA GLN A 166 6.02 -10.73 10.76
C GLN A 166 6.94 -9.52 10.77
N GLN A 167 8.24 -9.78 10.78
CA GLN A 167 9.28 -8.77 10.77
C GLN A 167 10.13 -8.91 9.50
N VAL A 168 10.40 -7.79 8.84
CA VAL A 168 11.30 -7.73 7.69
C VAL A 168 12.43 -6.78 8.00
N GLU A 169 13.62 -7.32 8.16
CA GLU A 169 14.85 -6.57 8.36
C GLU A 169 15.55 -6.39 7.01
N LEU A 170 15.73 -5.15 6.59
CA LEU A 170 16.44 -4.80 5.36
C LEU A 170 17.86 -4.38 5.70
N VAL A 171 18.83 -5.12 5.20
CA VAL A 171 20.25 -4.75 5.30
C VAL A 171 20.55 -3.72 4.22
N VAL A 172 20.88 -2.50 4.62
CA VAL A 172 21.10 -1.36 3.71
C VAL A 172 22.52 -0.81 3.85
N ARG A 173 22.99 -0.08 2.83
CA ARG A 173 24.32 0.55 2.88
C ARG A 173 24.35 1.84 3.70
N ASP A 174 23.28 2.63 3.60
CA ASP A 174 23.13 3.92 4.29
C ASP A 174 21.76 3.96 4.98
N ILE A 175 21.78 3.86 6.30
CA ILE A 175 20.56 3.86 7.13
C ILE A 175 19.83 5.21 7.01
N ASN A 176 20.55 6.33 7.03
CA ASN A 176 19.92 7.65 7.06
C ASN A 176 19.19 7.96 5.76
N ALA A 177 19.83 7.71 4.63
CA ALA A 177 19.22 7.87 3.31
C ALA A 177 18.04 6.91 3.14
N SER A 178 18.21 5.64 3.51
CA SER A 178 17.18 4.61 3.43
C SER A 178 16.00 4.91 4.36
N GLN A 179 16.22 5.45 5.57
CA GLN A 179 15.16 5.81 6.50
C GLN A 179 14.28 6.95 5.96
N LYS A 180 14.90 7.96 5.36
CA LYS A 180 14.15 9.07 4.71
C LYS A 180 13.28 8.54 3.57
N ALA A 181 13.85 7.72 2.69
CA ALA A 181 13.14 7.12 1.57
C ALA A 181 12.02 6.17 2.05
N LEU A 182 12.26 5.38 3.12
CA LEU A 182 11.26 4.49 3.72
C LEU A 182 10.06 5.28 4.25
N SER A 183 10.30 6.39 4.95
CA SER A 183 9.21 7.23 5.46
C SER A 183 8.34 7.78 4.32
N GLN A 184 8.95 8.16 3.20
CA GLN A 184 8.22 8.62 2.01
C GLN A 184 7.41 7.49 1.37
N ALA A 185 8.00 6.31 1.21
CA ALA A 185 7.33 5.13 0.66
C ALA A 185 6.13 4.71 1.53
N GLN A 186 6.29 4.71 2.86
CA GLN A 186 5.21 4.40 3.79
C GLN A 186 4.06 5.42 3.74
N ALA A 187 4.36 6.70 3.57
CA ALA A 187 3.33 7.73 3.36
C ALA A 187 2.51 7.47 2.08
N ILE A 188 3.17 7.08 0.98
CA ILE A 188 2.50 6.68 -0.26
C ILE A 188 1.62 5.45 -0.01
N ASN A 189 2.14 4.42 0.64
CA ASN A 189 1.39 3.20 0.94
C ASN A 189 0.13 3.50 1.76
N GLN A 190 0.21 4.39 2.73
CA GLN A 190 -0.96 4.81 3.52
C GLN A 190 -2.04 5.51 2.68
N GLY A 191 -1.66 6.27 1.65
CA GLY A 191 -2.59 6.82 0.67
C GLY A 191 -3.23 5.72 -0.19
N VAL A 192 -2.42 4.77 -0.67
CA VAL A 192 -2.90 3.63 -1.46
C VAL A 192 -3.85 2.74 -0.64
N PHE A 193 -3.55 2.50 0.64
CA PHE A 193 -4.41 1.70 1.52
C PHE A 193 -5.76 2.38 1.74
N LEU A 194 -5.77 3.69 2.00
CA LEU A 194 -7.04 4.43 2.09
C LEU A 194 -7.88 4.27 0.82
N ALA A 195 -7.27 4.42 -0.34
CA ALA A 195 -7.99 4.26 -1.61
C ALA A 195 -8.53 2.83 -1.80
N ARG A 196 -7.73 1.81 -1.45
CA ARG A 196 -8.14 0.40 -1.53
C ARG A 196 -9.26 0.07 -0.54
N ASP A 197 -9.18 0.59 0.69
CA ASP A 197 -10.20 0.39 1.70
C ASP A 197 -11.54 0.96 1.23
N LEU A 198 -11.54 2.21 0.76
CA LEU A 198 -12.74 2.86 0.23
C LEU A 198 -13.39 2.09 -0.93
N VAL A 199 -12.58 1.53 -1.84
CA VAL A 199 -13.07 0.75 -2.99
C VAL A 199 -13.58 -0.63 -2.59
N ASN A 200 -13.05 -1.22 -1.52
CA ASN A 200 -13.43 -2.55 -1.04
C ASN A 200 -14.62 -2.52 -0.08
N GLU A 201 -14.97 -1.36 0.47
CA GLU A 201 -16.14 -1.23 1.32
C GLU A 201 -17.43 -1.44 0.50
N PRO A 202 -18.46 -2.08 1.09
CA PRO A 202 -19.76 -2.21 0.45
C PRO A 202 -20.48 -0.86 0.36
N ALA A 203 -21.43 -0.75 -0.56
CA ALA A 203 -22.20 0.48 -0.76
C ALA A 203 -23.06 0.88 0.45
N ALA A 204 -23.37 -0.07 1.33
CA ALA A 204 -24.02 0.22 2.61
C ALA A 204 -23.17 1.10 3.53
N GLU A 205 -21.85 0.96 3.44
CA GLU A 205 -20.87 1.66 4.28
C GLU A 205 -20.29 2.91 3.62
N ILE A 206 -19.96 2.84 2.32
CA ILE A 206 -19.41 3.96 1.58
C ILE A 206 -20.43 4.55 0.61
N TYR A 207 -20.95 5.70 1.01
CA TYR A 207 -21.88 6.56 0.27
C TYR A 207 -21.41 8.02 0.35
N PRO A 208 -22.05 8.99 -0.33
CA PRO A 208 -21.50 10.34 -0.44
C PRO A 208 -21.13 11.01 0.88
N GLU A 209 -21.94 10.85 1.93
CA GLU A 209 -21.69 11.47 3.24
C GLU A 209 -20.54 10.77 4.00
N SER A 210 -20.52 9.43 4.03
CA SER A 210 -19.47 8.68 4.73
C SER A 210 -18.10 8.84 4.03
N PHE A 211 -18.07 8.90 2.70
CA PHE A 211 -16.85 9.26 1.97
C PHE A 211 -16.37 10.68 2.32
N ALA A 212 -17.30 11.64 2.42
CA ALA A 212 -16.95 13.01 2.83
C ALA A 212 -16.39 13.05 4.26
N ALA A 213 -16.87 12.18 5.16
CA ALA A 213 -16.31 12.05 6.51
C ALA A 213 -14.86 11.55 6.50
N GLU A 214 -14.52 10.60 5.64
CA GLU A 214 -13.13 10.16 5.44
C GLU A 214 -12.22 11.30 4.95
N ALA A 215 -12.73 12.13 4.04
CA ALA A 215 -12.00 13.32 3.61
C ALA A 215 -11.81 14.34 4.75
N LEU A 216 -12.84 14.58 5.55
CA LEU A 216 -12.79 15.47 6.71
C LEU A 216 -11.77 14.99 7.76
N ALA A 217 -11.55 13.68 7.89
CA ALA A 217 -10.55 13.13 8.81
C ALA A 217 -9.11 13.59 8.45
N LEU A 218 -8.84 13.95 7.19
CA LEU A 218 -7.53 14.45 6.75
C LEU A 218 -7.21 15.86 7.28
N LYS A 219 -8.18 16.57 7.85
CA LYS A 219 -7.92 17.86 8.54
C LYS A 219 -6.86 17.71 9.64
N LYS A 220 -6.77 16.56 10.28
CA LYS A 220 -5.74 16.24 11.28
C LYS A 220 -4.31 16.26 10.73
N LEU A 221 -4.17 16.09 9.42
CA LEU A 221 -2.89 16.15 8.69
C LEU A 221 -2.60 17.53 8.11
N GLY A 222 -3.46 18.54 8.37
CA GLY A 222 -3.31 19.89 7.84
C GLY A 222 -3.98 20.11 6.48
N VAL A 223 -4.74 19.13 5.96
CA VAL A 223 -5.53 19.29 4.72
C VAL A 223 -6.74 20.18 5.01
N LYS A 224 -6.96 21.21 4.20
CA LYS A 224 -8.20 22.00 4.25
C LYS A 224 -9.26 21.29 3.42
N VAL A 225 -10.38 20.93 4.05
CA VAL A 225 -11.47 20.20 3.39
C VAL A 225 -12.76 21.02 3.49
N GLU A 226 -13.39 21.21 2.34
CA GLU A 226 -14.72 21.79 2.15
C GLU A 226 -15.66 20.70 1.58
N VAL A 227 -16.90 20.68 2.06
CA VAL A 227 -17.94 19.78 1.59
C VAL A 227 -19.16 20.61 1.22
N LEU A 228 -19.55 20.58 -0.05
CA LEU A 228 -20.79 21.21 -0.51
C LEU A 228 -21.92 20.18 -0.43
N ASP A 229 -23.00 20.59 0.22
CA ASP A 229 -24.27 19.87 0.23
C ASP A 229 -25.12 20.19 -1.01
N GLU A 230 -26.32 19.58 -1.11
CA GLU A 230 -27.24 19.84 -2.23
C GLU A 230 -27.58 21.31 -2.38
N ALA A 231 -27.91 21.99 -1.28
CA ALA A 231 -28.31 23.39 -1.32
C ALA A 231 -27.18 24.30 -1.82
N ALA A 232 -25.95 24.02 -1.42
CA ALA A 232 -24.77 24.76 -1.91
C ALA A 232 -24.52 24.46 -3.40
N MET A 233 -24.66 23.21 -3.82
CA MET A 233 -24.50 22.82 -5.24
C MET A 233 -25.60 23.38 -6.12
N GLU A 234 -26.85 23.46 -5.64
CA GLU A 234 -27.95 24.10 -6.37
C GLU A 234 -27.67 25.59 -6.65
N LYS A 235 -27.22 26.33 -5.62
CA LYS A 235 -26.83 27.74 -5.75
C LYS A 235 -25.71 27.96 -6.77
N LEU A 236 -24.83 26.96 -6.93
CA LEU A 236 -23.73 27.00 -7.91
C LEU A 236 -24.13 26.45 -9.30
N GLY A 237 -25.39 26.02 -9.48
CA GLY A 237 -25.89 25.51 -10.76
C GLY A 237 -25.33 24.13 -11.14
N MET A 238 -24.88 23.31 -10.15
CA MET A 238 -24.31 22.00 -10.39
C MET A 238 -25.36 20.91 -10.69
N GLY A 239 -26.23 21.17 -11.70
CA GLY A 239 -27.40 20.35 -12.00
C GLY A 239 -27.06 18.89 -12.37
N ALA A 240 -25.93 18.63 -13.01
CA ALA A 240 -25.57 17.28 -13.46
C ALA A 240 -25.36 16.30 -12.30
N ILE A 241 -24.58 16.65 -11.28
CA ILE A 241 -24.37 15.79 -10.11
C ILE A 241 -25.66 15.63 -9.30
N LEU A 242 -26.44 16.70 -9.14
CA LEU A 242 -27.73 16.67 -8.47
C LEU A 242 -28.71 15.73 -9.18
N ALA A 243 -28.75 15.75 -10.51
CA ALA A 243 -29.63 14.88 -11.31
C ALA A 243 -29.27 13.40 -11.12
N VAL A 244 -27.99 13.06 -11.08
CA VAL A 244 -27.53 11.67 -10.86
C VAL A 244 -27.95 11.17 -9.47
N GLY A 245 -27.82 12.02 -8.44
CA GLY A 245 -28.10 11.62 -7.05
C GLY A 245 -29.58 11.59 -6.67
N LYS A 246 -30.51 12.08 -7.51
CA LYS A 246 -31.94 12.21 -7.16
C LYS A 246 -32.65 10.91 -6.82
N GLY A 247 -32.18 9.78 -7.32
CA GLY A 247 -32.79 8.47 -7.05
C GLY A 247 -32.45 7.89 -5.68
N SER A 248 -31.50 8.46 -4.97
CA SER A 248 -31.06 8.00 -3.63
C SER A 248 -31.57 8.93 -2.51
N LYS A 249 -31.81 8.38 -1.31
CA LYS A 249 -31.99 9.21 -0.09
C LYS A 249 -30.65 9.70 0.45
N ARG A 250 -29.53 9.17 -0.02
CA ARG A 250 -28.19 9.59 0.35
C ARG A 250 -27.75 10.72 -0.59
N PRO A 251 -27.96 11.99 -0.17
CA PRO A 251 -27.79 13.11 -1.07
C PRO A 251 -26.35 13.25 -1.55
N PRO A 252 -26.13 13.72 -2.80
CA PRO A 252 -24.81 13.94 -3.34
C PRO A 252 -24.00 14.95 -2.52
N ARG A 253 -22.68 14.85 -2.60
CA ARG A 253 -21.71 15.75 -1.98
C ARG A 253 -20.64 16.13 -2.99
N MET A 254 -20.16 17.37 -2.93
CA MET A 254 -18.92 17.76 -3.59
C MET A 254 -17.87 17.97 -2.51
N VAL A 255 -16.82 17.17 -2.56
CA VAL A 255 -15.68 17.32 -1.63
C VAL A 255 -14.53 18.01 -2.34
N ILE A 256 -14.03 19.10 -1.73
CA ILE A 256 -12.88 19.85 -2.20
C ILE A 256 -11.81 19.81 -1.10
N ALA A 257 -10.69 19.18 -1.41
CA ALA A 257 -9.59 18.99 -0.45
C ALA A 257 -8.34 19.70 -0.95
N HIS A 258 -7.77 20.57 -0.12
CA HIS A 258 -6.59 21.38 -0.46
C HIS A 258 -5.41 20.95 0.40
N TRP A 259 -4.34 20.52 -0.26
CA TRP A 259 -3.01 20.48 0.31
C TRP A 259 -2.24 21.70 -0.18
N GLN A 260 -1.79 22.56 0.73
CA GLN A 260 -1.14 23.83 0.40
C GLN A 260 0.16 23.95 1.21
N ASN A 261 1.29 23.71 0.55
CA ASN A 261 2.61 23.77 1.18
C ASN A 261 3.68 24.35 0.23
N SER A 262 3.26 25.19 -0.71
CA SER A 262 4.16 25.80 -1.70
C SER A 262 3.66 27.18 -2.09
N LYS A 263 4.53 27.97 -2.75
CA LYS A 263 4.16 29.27 -3.35
C LYS A 263 3.68 29.12 -4.81
N GLN A 264 3.74 27.92 -5.36
CA GLN A 264 3.34 27.65 -6.76
C GLN A 264 1.82 27.56 -6.90
N ALA A 265 1.34 27.72 -8.13
CA ALA A 265 -0.07 27.45 -8.45
C ALA A 265 -0.43 25.98 -8.17
N PRO A 266 -1.65 25.69 -7.68
CA PRO A 266 -2.06 24.35 -7.37
C PRO A 266 -2.31 23.51 -8.65
N LEU A 267 -1.95 22.22 -8.56
CA LEU A 267 -2.41 21.21 -9.50
C LEU A 267 -3.82 20.76 -9.09
N ALA A 268 -4.77 20.79 -10.03
CA ALA A 268 -6.10 20.25 -9.80
C ALA A 268 -6.17 18.77 -10.17
N MET A 269 -6.69 17.95 -9.25
CA MET A 269 -7.01 16.53 -9.46
C MET A 269 -8.51 16.35 -9.32
N VAL A 270 -9.14 15.75 -10.33
CA VAL A 270 -10.60 15.53 -10.35
C VAL A 270 -10.87 14.03 -10.32
N GLY A 271 -11.68 13.58 -9.36
CA GLY A 271 -12.02 12.18 -9.18
C GLY A 271 -13.51 11.89 -9.32
N LYS A 272 -13.87 10.92 -10.16
CA LYS A 272 -15.22 10.37 -10.23
C LYS A 272 -15.54 9.67 -8.91
N GLY A 273 -16.68 10.01 -8.31
CA GLY A 273 -17.08 9.52 -6.98
C GLY A 273 -18.51 8.95 -6.98
N ILE A 274 -18.88 8.13 -7.97
CA ILE A 274 -20.16 7.43 -7.93
C ILE A 274 -20.01 6.25 -6.98
N THR A 275 -20.54 6.40 -5.76
CA THR A 275 -20.33 5.44 -4.66
C THR A 275 -21.03 4.11 -4.91
N PHE A 276 -22.11 4.11 -5.68
CA PHE A 276 -22.71 2.93 -6.26
C PHE A 276 -23.44 3.28 -7.55
N ASP A 277 -23.34 2.45 -8.59
CA ASP A 277 -23.90 2.73 -9.91
C ASP A 277 -24.72 1.56 -10.47
N THR A 278 -26.03 1.60 -10.27
CA THR A 278 -26.96 0.66 -10.92
C THR A 278 -27.31 1.06 -12.36
N GLY A 279 -26.88 2.25 -12.80
CA GLY A 279 -27.30 2.86 -14.07
C GLY A 279 -28.51 3.80 -13.94
N GLY A 280 -29.15 3.86 -12.77
CA GLY A 280 -30.40 4.61 -12.59
C GLY A 280 -31.53 4.07 -13.45
N TYR A 281 -32.34 4.93 -14.10
CA TYR A 281 -33.39 4.46 -14.99
C TYR A 281 -32.89 3.75 -16.26
N ASN A 282 -31.64 3.97 -16.67
CA ASN A 282 -30.97 3.14 -17.66
C ASN A 282 -30.25 1.98 -16.94
N LEU A 283 -31.05 1.11 -16.32
CA LEU A 283 -30.58 0.04 -15.44
C LEU A 283 -29.62 -0.89 -16.16
N LYS A 284 -28.48 -1.15 -15.54
CA LYS A 284 -27.52 -2.15 -16.00
C LYS A 284 -28.16 -3.56 -15.96
N THR A 285 -27.98 -4.33 -17.01
CA THR A 285 -28.58 -5.68 -17.13
C THR A 285 -27.64 -6.80 -16.72
N ASP A 286 -26.35 -6.52 -16.61
CA ASP A 286 -25.34 -7.51 -16.18
C ASP A 286 -25.16 -7.47 -14.65
N ALA A 287 -25.63 -8.50 -13.96
CA ALA A 287 -25.53 -8.63 -12.52
C ALA A 287 -24.08 -8.62 -12.01
N ALA A 288 -23.14 -9.26 -12.74
CA ALA A 288 -21.73 -9.27 -12.37
C ALA A 288 -21.11 -7.87 -12.49
N SER A 289 -21.56 -7.05 -13.42
CA SER A 289 -21.18 -5.64 -13.53
C SER A 289 -21.67 -4.84 -12.34
N ILE A 290 -22.93 -5.01 -11.93
CA ILE A 290 -23.53 -4.23 -10.82
C ILE A 290 -22.77 -4.51 -9.51
N VAL A 291 -22.44 -5.76 -9.20
CA VAL A 291 -21.68 -6.12 -7.99
C VAL A 291 -20.34 -5.36 -7.89
N ARG A 292 -19.72 -5.07 -9.04
CA ARG A 292 -18.45 -4.35 -9.10
C ARG A 292 -18.58 -2.84 -8.97
N MET A 293 -19.78 -2.30 -8.97
CA MET A 293 -20.01 -0.85 -8.97
C MET A 293 -19.72 -0.15 -7.64
N THR A 294 -19.36 -0.88 -6.60
CA THR A 294 -18.71 -0.32 -5.41
C THR A 294 -17.38 0.37 -5.78
N SER A 295 -16.73 -0.04 -6.88
CA SER A 295 -15.48 0.55 -7.38
C SER A 295 -15.68 1.82 -8.23
N ASP A 296 -16.91 2.24 -8.50
CA ASP A 296 -17.19 3.37 -9.42
C ASP A 296 -16.85 4.75 -8.82
N MET A 297 -16.35 4.75 -7.61
CA MET A 297 -15.76 5.89 -6.90
C MET A 297 -14.23 5.80 -6.77
N ALA A 298 -13.57 4.85 -7.44
CA ALA A 298 -12.12 4.64 -7.31
C ALA A 298 -11.32 5.88 -7.74
N GLY A 299 -11.81 6.69 -8.67
CA GLY A 299 -11.19 7.96 -9.05
C GLY A 299 -11.14 8.95 -7.88
N ALA A 300 -12.25 9.13 -7.17
CA ALA A 300 -12.30 9.97 -5.97
C ALA A 300 -11.41 9.39 -4.84
N ALA A 301 -11.43 8.07 -4.64
CA ALA A 301 -10.58 7.40 -3.67
C ALA A 301 -9.08 7.60 -3.97
N ALA A 302 -8.67 7.51 -5.24
CA ALA A 302 -7.29 7.76 -5.65
C ALA A 302 -6.87 9.22 -5.40
N VAL A 303 -7.74 10.19 -5.68
CA VAL A 303 -7.50 11.61 -5.36
C VAL A 303 -7.33 11.80 -3.86
N LEU A 304 -8.23 11.26 -3.04
CA LEU A 304 -8.17 11.38 -1.59
C LEU A 304 -6.91 10.72 -1.02
N GLY A 305 -6.58 9.51 -1.49
CA GLY A 305 -5.37 8.79 -1.11
C GLY A 305 -4.09 9.55 -1.49
N THR A 306 -4.05 10.18 -2.67
CA THR A 306 -2.93 11.02 -3.09
C THR A 306 -2.74 12.21 -2.16
N ILE A 307 -3.82 12.93 -1.82
CA ILE A 307 -3.76 14.05 -0.88
C ILE A 307 -3.29 13.59 0.50
N LYS A 308 -3.76 12.44 0.99
CA LYS A 308 -3.25 11.85 2.24
C LYS A 308 -1.75 11.60 2.18
N ALA A 309 -1.26 11.00 1.10
CA ALA A 309 0.17 10.72 0.91
C ALA A 309 1.01 11.99 0.90
N LEU A 310 0.57 13.03 0.17
CA LEU A 310 1.24 14.34 0.12
C LEU A 310 1.28 15.02 1.50
N ALA A 311 0.19 14.96 2.25
CA ALA A 311 0.11 15.53 3.58
C ALA A 311 1.03 14.81 4.58
N LEU A 312 1.07 13.47 4.54
CA LEU A 312 1.98 12.67 5.37
C LEU A 312 3.45 12.94 5.06
N GLN A 313 3.79 13.14 3.80
CA GLN A 313 5.14 13.50 3.35
C GLN A 313 5.49 14.98 3.63
N LYS A 314 4.52 15.81 3.98
CA LYS A 314 4.65 17.27 4.03
C LYS A 314 5.23 17.81 2.70
N ALA A 315 4.75 17.28 1.58
CA ALA A 315 5.27 17.58 0.25
C ALA A 315 5.17 19.07 -0.07
N GLU A 316 6.22 19.66 -0.62
CA GLU A 316 6.31 21.09 -0.96
C GLU A 316 5.60 21.40 -2.29
N VAL A 317 4.31 21.07 -2.36
CA VAL A 317 3.44 21.26 -3.52
C VAL A 317 2.06 21.79 -3.09
N ASN A 318 1.35 22.38 -4.04
CA ASN A 318 -0.06 22.71 -3.86
C ASN A 318 -0.91 21.81 -4.73
N VAL A 319 -1.89 21.14 -4.15
CA VAL A 319 -2.84 20.27 -4.84
C VAL A 319 -4.25 20.55 -4.35
N VAL A 320 -5.18 20.62 -5.29
CA VAL A 320 -6.63 20.69 -5.03
C VAL A 320 -7.27 19.42 -5.59
N GLY A 321 -7.83 18.61 -4.71
CA GLY A 321 -8.63 17.44 -5.09
C GLY A 321 -10.11 17.81 -5.12
N VAL A 322 -10.79 17.54 -6.23
CA VAL A 322 -12.23 17.73 -6.39
C VAL A 322 -12.87 16.37 -6.63
N MET A 323 -13.78 15.97 -5.74
CA MET A 323 -14.42 14.65 -5.75
C MET A 323 -15.93 14.82 -5.76
N ALA A 324 -16.55 14.47 -6.90
CA ALA A 324 -17.99 14.56 -7.10
C ALA A 324 -18.63 13.22 -6.69
N LEU A 325 -19.37 13.23 -5.58
CA LEU A 325 -19.90 12.03 -4.93
C LEU A 325 -21.41 11.94 -5.13
N ALA A 326 -21.91 10.84 -5.66
CA ALA A 326 -23.34 10.57 -5.83
C ALA A 326 -23.58 9.05 -5.88
N GLU A 327 -24.81 8.62 -5.59
CA GLU A 327 -25.31 7.28 -5.90
C GLU A 327 -26.25 7.35 -7.12
N ASN A 328 -25.94 6.55 -8.14
CA ASN A 328 -26.78 6.43 -9.33
C ASN A 328 -27.69 5.22 -9.24
N MET A 329 -28.89 5.40 -8.70
CA MET A 329 -29.85 4.31 -8.46
C MET A 329 -31.31 4.76 -8.62
N ILE A 330 -32.22 3.79 -8.74
CA ILE A 330 -33.67 4.03 -8.83
C ILE A 330 -34.26 4.22 -7.44
N SER A 331 -33.83 3.41 -6.48
CA SER A 331 -34.31 3.41 -5.09
C SER A 331 -33.24 2.84 -4.18
N ASP A 332 -33.17 3.35 -2.97
CA ASP A 332 -32.23 3.00 -1.93
C ASP A 332 -32.83 2.08 -0.82
N ARG A 333 -34.08 1.65 -0.98
CA ARG A 333 -34.79 0.80 0.00
C ARG A 333 -34.60 -0.69 -0.25
N ALA A 334 -34.04 -1.06 -1.39
CA ALA A 334 -33.70 -2.45 -1.70
C ALA A 334 -32.29 -2.79 -1.22
N MET A 335 -32.06 -4.06 -0.92
CA MET A 335 -30.71 -4.58 -0.68
C MET A 335 -29.85 -4.38 -1.92
N LEU A 336 -28.66 -3.87 -1.74
CA LEU A 336 -27.70 -3.70 -2.82
C LEU A 336 -26.83 -4.95 -2.98
N PRO A 337 -26.48 -5.35 -4.21
CA PRO A 337 -25.54 -6.43 -4.43
C PRO A 337 -24.20 -6.15 -3.73
N GLY A 338 -23.76 -7.07 -2.88
CA GLY A 338 -22.54 -6.93 -2.08
C GLY A 338 -22.74 -6.33 -0.68
N ASP A 339 -23.97 -6.01 -0.27
CA ASP A 339 -24.26 -5.66 1.13
C ASP A 339 -24.01 -6.85 2.05
N ILE A 340 -23.57 -6.54 3.29
CA ILE A 340 -23.20 -7.51 4.31
C ILE A 340 -24.22 -7.47 5.46
#